data_1101e48d343e80c2660662e034e38641
#
_entry.id   1101e48d343e80c2660662e034e38641
#
_cell.length_a   1.000
_cell.length_b   1.000
_cell.length_c   1.000
_cell.angle_alpha   90.00
_cell.angle_beta   90.00
_cell.angle_gamma   90.00
#
_symmetry.space_group_name_H-M   'P 1'
#
loop_
_entity.id
_entity.type
_entity.pdbx_description
1 polymer ?
#
loop_
_entity_poly.entity_id
_entity_poly.type
_entity_poly.pdbx_seq_one_letter_code
_entity_poly.pdbx_strand_id
1 'polypeptide(L)'
;MSLVTATAFQVSPTIQFRAFVVLGELATADVDDDFFYQMLVAFRSTLMRTTDSTISVVSMLRCIRKVVPALQRASRYLGPIFWLAVALLQFGHMAFYSEACQLLRVTIQQLSDQGLVLEHGVPESLLEHRYGFREIADQLDQSLKISFESNFSLSLAAILVKGFKLKTFKPVALNALRTMLRVSSRVSNDENGMQASPGPRIAPDSLGYFLALLSAATTRRKFRELLHDANLDEYLAREDPTERVDEEDVPCVPLELLNIADSTSALLVISFIGVMLEISQGENTETEIYFRLLSDVSLAYPEVLTIWFVLCFNSLWVPCSRLRDAAMTVCKNV
;
A
#
# COMPACT_ATOMS: atom_id res chain seq x y z
N MET A 1 -28.05 -10.75 19.45
CA MET A 1 -26.61 -11.09 19.34
C MET A 1 -26.27 -12.49 19.90
N SER A 2 -26.66 -12.90 21.11
CA SER A 2 -26.20 -14.15 21.74
C SER A 2 -26.43 -15.43 20.93
N LEU A 3 -27.55 -15.58 20.21
CA LEU A 3 -27.82 -16.77 19.39
C LEU A 3 -26.90 -16.85 18.18
N VAL A 4 -26.68 -15.74 17.49
CA VAL A 4 -25.82 -15.67 16.30
C VAL A 4 -24.36 -15.94 16.69
N THR A 5 -23.91 -15.40 17.82
CA THR A 5 -22.59 -15.65 18.39
C THR A 5 -22.40 -17.13 18.74
N ALA A 6 -23.34 -17.73 19.46
CA ALA A 6 -23.28 -19.14 19.78
C ALA A 6 -23.21 -20.01 18.52
N THR A 7 -23.94 -19.65 17.46
CA THR A 7 -23.94 -20.36 16.18
C THR A 7 -22.65 -20.16 15.39
N ALA A 8 -22.04 -18.95 15.45
CA ALA A 8 -20.79 -18.64 14.76
C ALA A 8 -19.59 -19.44 15.29
N PHE A 9 -19.64 -19.84 16.58
CA PHE A 9 -18.58 -20.62 17.21
C PHE A 9 -18.86 -22.15 17.23
N GLN A 10 -19.93 -22.59 16.57
CA GLN A 10 -20.23 -24.03 16.42
C GLN A 10 -19.29 -24.70 15.41
N VAL A 11 -19.19 -26.04 15.55
CA VAL A 11 -18.24 -26.88 14.79
C VAL A 11 -18.66 -27.10 13.32
N SER A 12 -19.94 -26.87 12.96
CA SER A 12 -20.42 -27.09 11.58
C SER A 12 -19.97 -25.97 10.64
N PRO A 13 -19.05 -26.23 9.68
CA PRO A 13 -18.48 -25.19 8.80
C PRO A 13 -19.56 -24.46 7.97
N THR A 14 -20.58 -25.18 7.52
CA THR A 14 -21.64 -24.62 6.66
C THR A 14 -22.54 -23.63 7.39
N ILE A 15 -22.78 -23.86 8.67
CA ILE A 15 -23.57 -22.95 9.52
C ILE A 15 -22.69 -21.81 9.99
N GLN A 16 -21.45 -22.13 10.35
CA GLN A 16 -20.47 -21.17 10.87
C GLN A 16 -20.25 -19.98 9.92
N PHE A 17 -19.98 -20.22 8.63
CA PHE A 17 -19.72 -19.10 7.71
C PHE A 17 -20.96 -18.19 7.54
N ARG A 18 -22.18 -18.75 7.52
CA ARG A 18 -23.43 -17.97 7.45
C ARG A 18 -23.62 -17.12 8.69
N ALA A 19 -23.34 -17.68 9.86
CA ALA A 19 -23.41 -16.94 11.12
C ALA A 19 -22.38 -15.79 11.17
N PHE A 20 -21.17 -15.97 10.65
CA PHE A 20 -20.19 -14.88 10.55
C PHE A 20 -20.64 -13.78 9.59
N VAL A 21 -21.29 -14.09 8.48
CA VAL A 21 -21.86 -13.06 7.59
C VAL A 21 -22.89 -12.22 8.35
N VAL A 22 -23.83 -12.87 9.03
CA VAL A 22 -24.88 -12.18 9.82
C VAL A 22 -24.26 -11.39 10.96
N LEU A 23 -23.28 -11.96 11.66
CA LEU A 23 -22.57 -11.30 12.76
C LEU A 23 -21.90 -10.00 12.29
N GLY A 24 -21.26 -10.02 11.13
CA GLY A 24 -20.64 -8.82 10.55
C GLY A 24 -21.65 -7.73 10.19
N GLU A 25 -22.90 -8.08 9.84
CA GLU A 25 -23.97 -7.08 9.59
C GLU A 25 -24.57 -6.54 10.88
N LEU A 26 -24.55 -7.32 11.96
CA LEU A 26 -25.10 -6.94 13.27
C LEU A 26 -24.10 -6.19 14.16
N ALA A 27 -22.81 -6.22 13.83
CA ALA A 27 -21.76 -5.54 14.60
C ALA A 27 -21.78 -4.02 14.35
N THR A 28 -22.73 -3.32 14.95
CA THR A 28 -22.92 -1.87 14.82
C THR A 28 -22.60 -1.10 16.11
N ALA A 29 -22.33 -1.80 17.21
CA ALA A 29 -22.06 -1.23 18.53
C ALA A 29 -20.67 -1.67 19.01
N ASP A 30 -20.21 -1.05 20.09
CA ASP A 30 -18.93 -1.32 20.73
C ASP A 30 -18.68 -2.83 20.92
N VAL A 31 -17.64 -3.31 20.26
CA VAL A 31 -17.17 -4.70 20.35
C VAL A 31 -15.97 -4.71 21.28
N ASP A 32 -16.04 -5.54 22.33
CA ASP A 32 -14.95 -5.71 23.25
C ASP A 32 -13.82 -6.61 22.71
N ASP A 33 -12.64 -6.48 23.28
CA ASP A 33 -11.46 -7.22 22.90
C ASP A 33 -11.59 -8.73 23.13
N ASP A 34 -12.36 -9.17 24.12
CA ASP A 34 -12.52 -10.59 24.45
C ASP A 34 -13.36 -11.29 23.37
N PHE A 35 -14.44 -10.66 22.94
CA PHE A 35 -15.23 -11.15 21.83
C PHE A 35 -14.42 -11.19 20.52
N PHE A 36 -13.66 -10.12 20.27
CA PHE A 36 -12.82 -10.06 19.08
C PHE A 36 -11.73 -11.14 19.08
N TYR A 37 -11.13 -11.40 20.25
CA TYR A 37 -10.18 -12.51 20.42
C TYR A 37 -10.78 -13.87 20.04
N GLN A 38 -12.00 -14.15 20.47
CA GLN A 38 -12.70 -15.38 20.12
C GLN A 38 -12.89 -15.50 18.59
N MET A 39 -13.19 -14.39 17.92
CA MET A 39 -13.27 -14.36 16.45
C MET A 39 -11.92 -14.70 15.79
N LEU A 40 -10.82 -14.16 16.30
CA LEU A 40 -9.48 -14.48 15.79
C LEU A 40 -9.10 -15.95 16.01
N VAL A 41 -9.46 -16.53 17.16
CA VAL A 41 -9.27 -17.97 17.44
C VAL A 41 -10.08 -18.83 16.48
N ALA A 42 -11.33 -18.47 16.21
CA ALA A 42 -12.17 -19.17 15.23
C ALA A 42 -11.59 -19.02 13.82
N PHE A 43 -11.11 -17.84 13.46
CA PHE A 43 -10.44 -17.58 12.16
C PHE A 43 -9.18 -18.46 12.00
N ARG A 44 -8.31 -18.51 13.00
CA ARG A 44 -7.14 -19.39 13.02
C ARG A 44 -7.55 -20.87 12.82
N SER A 45 -8.56 -21.31 13.54
CA SER A 45 -9.06 -22.69 13.43
C SER A 45 -9.60 -23.00 12.03
N THR A 46 -10.23 -22.02 11.40
CA THR A 46 -10.73 -22.14 10.03
C THR A 46 -9.57 -22.19 9.03
N LEU A 47 -8.57 -21.34 9.16
CA LEU A 47 -7.38 -21.37 8.32
C LEU A 47 -6.64 -22.72 8.39
N MET A 48 -6.55 -23.32 9.56
CA MET A 48 -5.88 -24.62 9.73
C MET A 48 -6.66 -25.82 9.16
N ARG A 49 -7.96 -25.68 9.02
CA ARG A 49 -8.84 -26.76 8.47
C ARG A 49 -9.01 -26.67 6.96
N THR A 50 -8.66 -25.56 6.33
CA THR A 50 -8.95 -25.31 4.93
C THR A 50 -7.98 -26.05 4.01
N THR A 51 -8.22 -27.35 3.84
CA THR A 51 -7.87 -28.02 2.60
C THR A 51 -8.94 -27.82 1.52
N ASP A 52 -10.21 -27.47 1.88
CA ASP A 52 -11.34 -27.58 0.94
C ASP A 52 -12.26 -26.35 0.78
N SER A 53 -12.17 -25.30 1.60
CA SER A 53 -13.13 -24.18 1.50
C SER A 53 -12.55 -22.79 1.80
N THR A 54 -12.10 -22.10 0.74
CA THR A 54 -11.73 -20.66 0.81
C THR A 54 -12.92 -19.76 1.16
N ILE A 55 -14.16 -20.20 0.92
CA ILE A 55 -15.39 -19.44 1.18
C ILE A 55 -15.54 -19.09 2.66
N SER A 56 -15.26 -20.04 3.55
CA SER A 56 -15.35 -19.81 5.00
C SER A 56 -14.36 -18.77 5.48
N VAL A 57 -13.11 -18.84 5.00
CA VAL A 57 -12.05 -17.87 5.33
C VAL A 57 -12.41 -16.47 4.83
N VAL A 58 -12.88 -16.34 3.58
CA VAL A 58 -13.33 -15.07 3.00
C VAL A 58 -14.48 -14.47 3.78
N SER A 59 -15.46 -15.29 4.18
CA SER A 59 -16.61 -14.84 4.97
C SER A 59 -16.20 -14.34 6.36
N MET A 60 -15.25 -15.01 7.00
CA MET A 60 -14.71 -14.57 8.29
C MET A 60 -13.87 -13.29 8.15
N LEU A 61 -13.03 -13.17 7.12
CA LEU A 61 -12.30 -11.93 6.84
C LEU A 61 -13.26 -10.77 6.62
N ARG A 62 -14.36 -11.00 5.90
CA ARG A 62 -15.41 -10.00 5.70
C ARG A 62 -16.09 -9.61 7.00
N CYS A 63 -16.35 -10.56 7.89
CA CYS A 63 -16.88 -10.31 9.22
C CYS A 63 -15.88 -9.47 10.05
N ILE A 64 -14.62 -9.89 10.14
CA ILE A 64 -13.57 -9.16 10.87
C ILE A 64 -13.48 -7.72 10.37
N ARG A 65 -13.43 -7.51 9.03
CA ARG A 65 -13.40 -6.18 8.43
C ARG A 65 -14.58 -5.29 8.84
N LYS A 66 -15.78 -5.86 8.97
CA LYS A 66 -16.97 -5.11 9.39
C LYS A 66 -16.99 -4.81 10.90
N VAL A 67 -16.36 -5.66 11.68
CA VAL A 67 -16.24 -5.50 13.14
C VAL A 67 -15.16 -4.48 13.52
N VAL A 68 -14.08 -4.35 12.74
CA VAL A 68 -12.97 -3.45 13.06
C VAL A 68 -13.41 -2.02 13.40
N PRO A 69 -14.34 -1.36 12.66
CA PRO A 69 -14.80 -0.01 13.01
C PRO A 69 -15.58 0.07 14.32
N ALA A 70 -16.13 -1.05 14.79
CA ALA A 70 -16.89 -1.15 16.06
C ALA A 70 -16.01 -1.55 17.25
N LEU A 71 -14.70 -1.76 17.05
CA LEU A 71 -13.78 -2.03 18.14
C LEU A 71 -13.64 -0.81 19.06
N GLN A 72 -13.49 -1.09 20.34
CA GLN A 72 -13.27 -0.07 21.36
C GLN A 72 -12.02 0.77 21.03
N ARG A 73 -12.03 2.00 21.53
CA ARG A 73 -10.91 2.92 21.33
C ARG A 73 -9.63 2.31 21.94
N ALA A 74 -8.54 2.38 21.17
CA ALA A 74 -7.24 1.82 21.55
C ALA A 74 -7.26 0.29 21.77
N SER A 75 -8.11 -0.44 21.04
CA SER A 75 -8.06 -1.91 21.05
C SER A 75 -6.65 -2.40 20.69
N ARG A 76 -6.11 -3.30 21.53
CA ARG A 76 -4.78 -3.92 21.32
C ARG A 76 -4.68 -4.75 20.05
N TYR A 77 -5.78 -5.02 19.37
CA TYR A 77 -5.81 -5.85 18.17
C TYR A 77 -5.65 -5.05 16.87
N LEU A 78 -5.79 -3.73 16.85
CA LEU A 78 -5.73 -2.94 15.61
C LEU A 78 -4.39 -3.09 14.89
N GLY A 79 -3.27 -2.95 15.58
CA GLY A 79 -1.95 -3.17 14.98
C GLY A 79 -1.74 -4.61 14.48
N PRO A 80 -2.00 -5.66 15.29
CA PRO A 80 -1.97 -7.05 14.83
C PRO A 80 -2.88 -7.36 13.64
N ILE A 81 -4.07 -6.74 13.54
CA ILE A 81 -4.98 -6.91 12.38
C ILE A 81 -4.36 -6.31 11.12
N PHE A 82 -3.70 -5.16 11.23
CA PHE A 82 -2.97 -4.57 10.11
C PHE A 82 -1.96 -5.58 9.56
N TRP A 83 -1.14 -6.17 10.43
CA TRP A 83 -0.13 -7.16 10.01
C TRP A 83 -0.74 -8.47 9.52
N LEU A 84 -1.90 -8.88 10.05
CA LEU A 84 -2.66 -9.99 9.50
C LEU A 84 -3.06 -9.72 8.03
N ALA A 85 -3.57 -8.51 7.75
CA ALA A 85 -3.92 -8.13 6.38
C ALA A 85 -2.69 -8.12 5.46
N VAL A 86 -1.56 -7.58 5.93
CA VAL A 86 -0.29 -7.59 5.19
C VAL A 86 0.18 -9.03 4.92
N ALA A 87 0.16 -9.91 5.91
CA ALA A 87 0.56 -11.31 5.75
C ALA A 87 -0.31 -12.06 4.73
N LEU A 88 -1.64 -11.82 4.73
CA LEU A 88 -2.54 -12.39 3.73
C LEU A 88 -2.24 -11.88 2.31
N LEU A 89 -1.86 -10.61 2.17
CA LEU A 89 -1.43 -10.04 0.88
C LEU A 89 -0.07 -10.61 0.44
N GLN A 90 0.87 -10.82 1.36
CA GLN A 90 2.16 -11.46 1.09
C GLN A 90 1.99 -12.91 0.65
N PHE A 91 1.08 -13.64 1.26
CA PHE A 91 0.76 -15.01 0.89
C PHE A 91 0.25 -15.13 -0.56
N GLY A 92 -0.31 -14.06 -1.12
CA GLY A 92 -0.62 -13.93 -2.54
C GLY A 92 -1.78 -14.82 -3.03
N HIS A 93 -2.61 -15.36 -2.14
CA HIS A 93 -3.76 -16.15 -2.54
C HIS A 93 -4.88 -15.27 -3.06
N MET A 94 -5.23 -15.42 -4.35
CA MET A 94 -6.18 -14.54 -5.05
C MET A 94 -7.53 -14.40 -4.39
N ALA A 95 -8.06 -15.48 -3.78
CA ALA A 95 -9.36 -15.45 -3.11
C ALA A 95 -9.39 -14.50 -1.89
N PHE A 96 -8.25 -14.28 -1.23
CA PHE A 96 -8.16 -13.42 -0.04
C PHE A 96 -7.77 -11.99 -0.37
N TYR A 97 -7.19 -11.75 -1.54
CA TYR A 97 -6.57 -10.47 -1.90
C TYR A 97 -7.51 -9.27 -1.71
N SER A 98 -8.73 -9.35 -2.25
CA SER A 98 -9.69 -8.25 -2.16
C SER A 98 -10.09 -7.93 -0.71
N GLU A 99 -10.40 -8.96 0.08
CA GLU A 99 -10.80 -8.76 1.49
C GLU A 99 -9.60 -8.33 2.35
N ALA A 100 -8.38 -8.81 2.06
CA ALA A 100 -7.18 -8.37 2.75
C ALA A 100 -6.87 -6.90 2.48
N CYS A 101 -6.96 -6.42 1.22
CA CYS A 101 -6.83 -5.00 0.89
C CYS A 101 -7.88 -4.14 1.61
N GLN A 102 -9.14 -4.60 1.65
CA GLN A 102 -10.21 -3.88 2.33
C GLN A 102 -10.04 -3.89 3.84
N LEU A 103 -9.56 -5.01 4.42
CA LEU A 103 -9.24 -5.11 5.83
C LEU A 103 -8.11 -4.12 6.20
N LEU A 104 -7.01 -4.13 5.44
CA LEU A 104 -5.91 -3.19 5.61
C LEU A 104 -6.40 -1.74 5.58
N ARG A 105 -7.22 -1.38 4.58
CA ARG A 105 -7.78 -0.04 4.45
C ARG A 105 -8.62 0.38 5.66
N VAL A 106 -9.51 -0.49 6.11
CA VAL A 106 -10.40 -0.19 7.25
C VAL A 106 -9.60 -0.07 8.54
N THR A 107 -8.59 -0.94 8.72
CA THR A 107 -7.76 -0.93 9.93
C THR A 107 -6.91 0.34 10.02
N ILE A 108 -6.25 0.76 8.93
CA ILE A 108 -5.44 1.99 8.94
C ILE A 108 -6.32 3.24 9.12
N GLN A 109 -7.53 3.25 8.53
CA GLN A 109 -8.47 4.32 8.74
C GLN A 109 -8.89 4.40 10.22
N GLN A 110 -9.19 3.26 10.86
CA GLN A 110 -9.55 3.21 12.27
C GLN A 110 -8.40 3.67 13.19
N LEU A 111 -7.16 3.27 12.89
CA LEU A 111 -5.97 3.74 13.60
C LEU A 111 -5.80 5.26 13.49
N SER A 112 -6.03 5.81 12.31
CA SER A 112 -5.98 7.25 12.04
C SER A 112 -7.11 8.00 12.77
N ASP A 113 -8.35 7.50 12.69
CA ASP A 113 -9.52 8.15 13.30
C ASP A 113 -9.45 8.13 14.84
N GLN A 114 -8.76 7.15 15.40
CA GLN A 114 -8.48 7.07 16.85
C GLN A 114 -7.24 7.87 17.28
N GLY A 115 -6.48 8.43 16.36
CA GLY A 115 -5.26 9.20 16.63
C GLY A 115 -4.04 8.36 16.99
N LEU A 116 -4.10 7.03 16.85
CA LEU A 116 -3.04 6.11 17.32
C LEU A 116 -1.76 6.15 16.45
N VAL A 117 -1.81 6.76 15.29
CA VAL A 117 -0.66 6.90 14.37
C VAL A 117 -0.13 8.33 14.32
N LEU A 118 -0.71 9.27 15.09
CA LEU A 118 -0.34 10.70 15.03
C LEU A 118 0.93 11.03 15.82
N GLU A 119 1.23 10.29 16.89
CA GLU A 119 2.33 10.65 17.80
C GLU A 119 3.71 10.20 17.31
N HIS A 120 3.81 9.08 16.59
CA HIS A 120 5.10 8.46 16.22
C HIS A 120 5.23 8.17 14.73
N GLY A 121 4.32 8.68 13.91
CA GLY A 121 4.26 8.30 12.49
C GLY A 121 3.61 6.94 12.24
N VAL A 122 3.23 6.72 10.97
CA VAL A 122 2.55 5.46 10.58
C VAL A 122 3.50 4.25 10.64
N PRO A 123 4.74 4.34 10.13
CA PRO A 123 5.67 3.20 10.16
C PRO A 123 6.02 2.76 11.57
N GLU A 124 6.44 3.69 12.44
CA GLU A 124 6.87 3.41 13.80
C GLU A 124 5.77 2.78 14.61
N SER A 125 4.57 3.39 14.61
CA SER A 125 3.40 2.90 15.33
C SER A 125 3.00 1.48 14.91
N LEU A 126 3.14 1.14 13.63
CA LEU A 126 2.81 -0.18 13.12
C LEU A 126 3.92 -1.20 13.38
N LEU A 127 5.19 -0.81 13.27
CA LEU A 127 6.33 -1.69 13.51
C LEU A 127 6.41 -2.16 14.95
N GLU A 128 6.03 -1.34 15.92
CA GLU A 128 5.93 -1.75 17.33
C GLU A 128 5.07 -3.00 17.52
N HIS A 129 3.97 -3.10 16.80
CA HIS A 129 3.07 -4.25 16.87
C HIS A 129 3.63 -5.52 16.19
N ARG A 130 4.77 -5.41 15.50
CA ARG A 130 5.42 -6.54 14.81
C ARG A 130 6.35 -7.35 15.71
N TYR A 131 6.80 -6.78 16.82
CA TYR A 131 7.79 -7.41 17.69
C TYR A 131 7.37 -8.80 18.19
N GLY A 132 6.07 -9.03 18.45
CA GLY A 132 5.54 -10.29 18.96
C GLY A 132 5.69 -11.50 18.01
N PHE A 133 5.96 -11.27 16.71
CA PHE A 133 6.12 -12.30 15.67
C PHE A 133 7.26 -11.99 14.70
N ARG A 134 8.25 -11.24 15.16
CA ARG A 134 9.36 -10.69 14.36
C ARG A 134 10.06 -11.77 13.53
N GLU A 135 10.43 -12.90 14.11
CA GLU A 135 11.17 -13.97 13.41
C GLU A 135 10.41 -14.48 12.17
N ILE A 136 9.10 -14.71 12.30
CA ILE A 136 8.27 -15.18 11.18
C ILE A 136 8.11 -14.07 10.14
N ALA A 137 7.94 -12.83 10.59
CA ALA A 137 7.80 -11.68 9.73
C ALA A 137 9.07 -11.42 8.92
N ASP A 138 10.24 -11.50 9.54
CA ASP A 138 11.54 -11.32 8.87
C ASP A 138 11.80 -12.43 7.84
N GLN A 139 11.43 -13.68 8.12
CA GLN A 139 11.51 -14.77 7.15
C GLN A 139 10.61 -14.50 5.91
N LEU A 140 9.40 -14.01 6.12
CA LEU A 140 8.50 -13.63 5.02
C LEU A 140 9.08 -12.47 4.20
N ASP A 141 9.60 -11.44 4.85
CA ASP A 141 10.22 -10.30 4.19
C ASP A 141 11.43 -10.70 3.35
N GLN A 142 12.30 -11.52 3.91
CA GLN A 142 13.45 -12.07 3.17
C GLN A 142 13.02 -12.88 1.95
N SER A 143 11.98 -13.70 2.07
CA SER A 143 11.46 -14.50 0.96
C SER A 143 10.93 -13.63 -0.19
N LEU A 144 10.41 -12.45 0.13
CA LEU A 144 9.85 -11.48 -0.82
C LEU A 144 10.85 -10.38 -1.22
N LYS A 145 12.06 -10.38 -0.62
CA LYS A 145 13.09 -9.35 -0.82
C LYS A 145 12.58 -7.94 -0.52
N ILE A 146 11.84 -7.77 0.56
CA ILE A 146 11.34 -6.48 1.06
C ILE A 146 11.89 -6.22 2.45
N SER A 147 11.85 -4.95 2.88
CA SER A 147 12.22 -4.54 4.24
C SER A 147 11.27 -3.47 4.73
N PHE A 148 10.43 -3.81 5.68
CA PHE A 148 9.53 -2.83 6.31
C PHE A 148 10.26 -1.88 7.25
N GLU A 149 11.34 -2.30 7.89
CA GLU A 149 12.10 -1.45 8.82
C GLU A 149 12.82 -0.31 8.10
N SER A 150 13.34 -0.55 6.88
CA SER A 150 14.09 0.47 6.15
C SER A 150 13.27 1.22 5.11
N ASN A 151 12.21 0.61 4.55
CA ASN A 151 11.45 1.16 3.42
C ASN A 151 9.97 0.78 3.51
N PHE A 152 9.29 1.23 4.57
CA PHE A 152 7.93 0.83 4.88
C PHE A 152 6.96 1.08 3.72
N SER A 153 6.89 2.33 3.24
CA SER A 153 5.93 2.71 2.20
C SER A 153 6.17 2.00 0.87
N LEU A 154 7.43 1.84 0.47
CA LEU A 154 7.80 1.13 -0.76
C LEU A 154 7.50 -0.37 -0.65
N SER A 155 7.81 -0.99 0.51
CA SER A 155 7.55 -2.42 0.77
C SER A 155 6.05 -2.73 0.72
N LEU A 156 5.23 -1.92 1.40
CA LEU A 156 3.78 -2.12 1.40
C LEU A 156 3.17 -1.83 0.02
N ALA A 157 3.63 -0.77 -0.65
CA ALA A 157 3.20 -0.47 -2.01
C ALA A 157 3.54 -1.62 -2.97
N ALA A 158 4.76 -2.20 -2.91
CA ALA A 158 5.18 -3.33 -3.74
C ALA A 158 4.29 -4.58 -3.55
N ILE A 159 3.79 -4.82 -2.34
CA ILE A 159 2.82 -5.89 -2.08
C ILE A 159 1.46 -5.59 -2.72
N LEU A 160 0.97 -4.36 -2.55
CA LEU A 160 -0.34 -3.94 -3.06
C LEU A 160 -0.39 -3.88 -4.59
N VAL A 161 0.68 -3.41 -5.25
CA VAL A 161 0.69 -3.31 -6.72
C VAL A 161 0.69 -4.66 -7.43
N LYS A 162 0.98 -5.77 -6.74
CA LYS A 162 0.80 -7.12 -7.30
C LYS A 162 -0.63 -7.36 -7.81
N GLY A 163 -1.62 -6.73 -7.17
CA GLY A 163 -3.01 -6.80 -7.61
C GLY A 163 -3.30 -6.05 -8.91
N PHE A 164 -2.43 -5.17 -9.38
CA PHE A 164 -2.62 -4.45 -10.64
C PHE A 164 -2.56 -5.35 -11.88
N LYS A 165 -1.93 -6.52 -11.74
CA LYS A 165 -1.91 -7.54 -12.80
C LYS A 165 -3.32 -8.03 -13.19
N LEU A 166 -4.29 -7.86 -12.30
CA LEU A 166 -5.69 -8.27 -12.53
C LEU A 166 -6.62 -7.06 -12.46
N LYS A 167 -7.36 -6.82 -13.55
CA LYS A 167 -8.30 -5.68 -13.65
C LYS A 167 -9.32 -5.64 -12.51
N THR A 168 -9.72 -6.80 -11.99
CA THR A 168 -10.68 -6.93 -10.88
C THR A 168 -10.11 -6.45 -9.54
N PHE A 169 -8.81 -6.55 -9.31
CA PHE A 169 -8.17 -6.18 -8.04
C PHE A 169 -7.57 -4.79 -8.05
N LYS A 170 -7.24 -4.24 -9.23
CA LYS A 170 -6.65 -2.91 -9.38
C LYS A 170 -7.43 -1.82 -8.61
N PRO A 171 -8.78 -1.70 -8.71
CA PRO A 171 -9.52 -0.68 -7.97
C PRO A 171 -9.42 -0.81 -6.45
N VAL A 172 -9.40 -2.03 -5.94
CA VAL A 172 -9.32 -2.29 -4.48
C VAL A 172 -7.93 -1.95 -3.96
N ALA A 173 -6.88 -2.31 -4.70
CA ALA A 173 -5.50 -1.96 -4.38
C ALA A 173 -5.28 -0.44 -4.43
N LEU A 174 -5.78 0.26 -5.46
CA LEU A 174 -5.71 1.71 -5.57
C LEU A 174 -6.41 2.40 -4.37
N ASN A 175 -7.55 1.90 -3.92
CA ASN A 175 -8.24 2.45 -2.76
C ASN A 175 -7.44 2.25 -1.46
N ALA A 176 -6.78 1.10 -1.30
CA ALA A 176 -5.91 0.85 -0.15
C ALA A 176 -4.70 1.81 -0.16
N LEU A 177 -4.02 1.95 -1.32
CA LEU A 177 -2.90 2.86 -1.51
C LEU A 177 -3.28 4.32 -1.25
N ARG A 178 -4.44 4.78 -1.74
CA ARG A 178 -4.93 6.14 -1.47
C ARG A 178 -5.19 6.38 0.02
N THR A 179 -5.75 5.41 0.72
CA THR A 179 -5.97 5.53 2.16
C THR A 179 -4.64 5.60 2.91
N MET A 180 -3.67 4.76 2.54
CA MET A 180 -2.32 4.82 3.11
C MET A 180 -1.66 6.19 2.84
N LEU A 181 -1.71 6.69 1.61
CA LEU A 181 -1.16 7.99 1.25
C LEU A 181 -1.78 9.11 2.11
N ARG A 182 -3.11 9.18 2.19
CA ARG A 182 -3.82 10.21 2.96
C ARG A 182 -3.50 10.17 4.45
N VAL A 183 -3.39 8.98 5.02
CA VAL A 183 -3.07 8.84 6.45
C VAL A 183 -1.61 9.23 6.71
N SER A 184 -0.66 8.73 5.93
CA SER A 184 0.77 9.05 6.11
C SER A 184 1.07 10.54 5.86
N SER A 185 0.42 11.17 4.87
CA SER A 185 0.63 12.60 4.56
C SER A 185 0.05 13.54 5.61
N ARG A 186 -0.99 13.14 6.34
CA ARG A 186 -1.52 13.95 7.46
C ARG A 186 -0.55 14.00 8.64
N VAL A 187 0.01 12.85 8.99
CA VAL A 187 0.96 12.73 10.11
C VAL A 187 2.20 13.57 9.88
N SER A 188 2.78 13.51 8.69
CA SER A 188 4.02 14.22 8.37
C SER A 188 3.91 15.76 8.42
N ASN A 189 2.71 16.32 8.25
CA ASN A 189 2.51 17.76 8.32
C ASN A 189 2.45 18.29 9.77
N ASP A 190 1.97 17.48 10.71
CA ASP A 190 1.94 17.88 12.11
C ASP A 190 3.34 17.95 12.73
N GLU A 191 4.28 17.10 12.28
CA GLU A 191 5.66 17.10 12.75
C GLU A 191 6.53 18.22 12.15
N ASN A 192 6.28 18.64 10.90
CA ASN A 192 7.09 19.62 10.19
C ASN A 192 6.78 21.09 10.51
N GLY A 193 5.90 21.37 11.46
CA GLY A 193 5.56 22.71 11.89
C GLY A 193 6.73 23.57 12.43
N MET A 194 7.94 22.99 12.59
CA MET A 194 9.13 23.66 13.13
C MET A 194 10.33 23.74 12.19
N GLN A 195 10.34 23.06 11.04
CA GLN A 195 11.46 23.16 10.09
C GLN A 195 10.96 23.65 8.74
N ALA A 196 11.27 24.90 8.42
CA ALA A 196 11.01 25.53 7.12
C ALA A 196 11.78 24.79 6.02
N SER A 197 11.19 23.74 5.46
CA SER A 197 11.67 23.13 4.22
C SER A 197 11.42 24.08 3.04
N PRO A 198 12.33 24.19 2.04
CA PRO A 198 12.23 25.17 0.95
C PRO A 198 11.12 24.92 -0.08
N GLY A 199 10.15 24.06 0.20
CA GLY A 199 9.00 23.81 -0.68
C GLY A 199 8.20 22.56 -0.29
N PRO A 200 7.00 22.39 -0.88
CA PRO A 200 6.17 21.22 -0.66
C PRO A 200 6.85 19.96 -1.22
N ARG A 201 7.00 18.94 -0.40
CA ARG A 201 7.65 17.67 -0.74
C ARG A 201 6.84 16.49 -0.21
N ILE A 202 6.95 15.35 -0.90
CA ILE A 202 6.36 14.10 -0.44
C ILE A 202 7.19 13.58 0.73
N ALA A 203 6.52 13.27 1.83
CA ALA A 203 7.17 12.64 2.97
C ALA A 203 7.73 11.25 2.58
N PRO A 204 8.90 10.84 3.11
CA PRO A 204 9.47 9.51 2.82
C PRO A 204 8.50 8.37 3.08
N ASP A 205 7.69 8.48 4.14
CA ASP A 205 6.69 7.49 4.52
C ASP A 205 5.50 7.40 3.57
N SER A 206 5.35 8.37 2.67
CA SER A 206 4.30 8.43 1.66
C SER A 206 4.80 8.10 0.25
N LEU A 207 6.11 8.11 0.02
CA LEU A 207 6.73 8.04 -1.29
C LEU A 207 6.30 6.80 -2.08
N GLY A 208 6.32 5.62 -1.47
CA GLY A 208 5.96 4.37 -2.14
C GLY A 208 4.50 4.35 -2.60
N TYR A 209 3.59 4.88 -1.79
CA TYR A 209 2.17 4.97 -2.14
C TYR A 209 1.92 5.96 -3.27
N PHE A 210 2.59 7.12 -3.22
CA PHE A 210 2.52 8.14 -4.25
C PHE A 210 2.99 7.58 -5.60
N LEU A 211 4.18 6.96 -5.64
CA LEU A 211 4.72 6.34 -6.84
C LEU A 211 3.79 5.27 -7.43
N ALA A 212 3.19 4.42 -6.59
CA ALA A 212 2.24 3.40 -7.06
C ALA A 212 0.98 4.02 -7.67
N LEU A 213 0.50 5.13 -7.11
CA LEU A 213 -0.72 5.82 -7.54
C LEU A 213 -0.52 6.63 -8.83
N LEU A 214 0.71 6.93 -9.24
CA LEU A 214 0.99 7.57 -10.54
C LEU A 214 0.40 6.77 -11.71
N SER A 215 0.31 5.44 -11.60
CA SER A 215 -0.35 4.59 -12.62
C SER A 215 -1.82 4.96 -12.87
N ALA A 216 -2.48 5.56 -11.89
CA ALA A 216 -3.86 6.03 -12.01
C ALA A 216 -3.95 7.52 -12.37
N ALA A 217 -2.86 8.27 -12.25
CA ALA A 217 -2.77 9.72 -12.47
C ALA A 217 -2.32 10.05 -13.90
N THR A 218 -2.92 9.41 -14.89
CA THR A 218 -2.53 9.49 -16.32
C THR A 218 -2.90 10.80 -17.00
N THR A 219 -3.67 11.66 -16.35
CA THR A 219 -4.05 12.99 -16.84
C THR A 219 -3.73 14.04 -15.80
N ARG A 220 -3.54 15.30 -16.22
CA ARG A 220 -3.23 16.42 -15.31
C ARG A 220 -4.29 16.59 -14.22
N ARG A 221 -5.56 16.41 -14.52
CA ARG A 221 -6.66 16.45 -13.54
C ARG A 221 -6.49 15.38 -12.46
N LYS A 222 -6.24 14.12 -12.86
CA LYS A 222 -6.04 13.02 -11.91
C LYS A 222 -4.76 13.18 -11.10
N PHE A 223 -3.73 13.80 -11.68
CA PHE A 223 -2.50 14.12 -10.97
C PHE A 223 -2.74 15.18 -9.89
N ARG A 224 -3.55 16.22 -10.16
CA ARG A 224 -3.97 17.19 -9.15
C ARG A 224 -4.75 16.52 -8.01
N GLU A 225 -5.67 15.59 -8.33
CA GLU A 225 -6.36 14.79 -7.30
C GLU A 225 -5.37 13.98 -6.44
N LEU A 226 -4.32 13.43 -7.06
CA LEU A 226 -3.27 12.70 -6.33
C LEU A 226 -2.44 13.63 -5.44
N LEU A 227 -2.09 14.82 -5.90
CA LEU A 227 -1.38 15.82 -5.09
C LEU A 227 -2.23 16.28 -3.90
N HIS A 228 -3.53 16.48 -4.10
CA HIS A 228 -4.46 16.75 -3.00
C HIS A 228 -4.51 15.59 -1.99
N ASP A 229 -4.58 14.33 -2.47
CA ASP A 229 -4.52 13.14 -1.60
C ASP A 229 -3.19 13.05 -0.81
N ALA A 230 -2.11 13.58 -1.36
CA ALA A 230 -0.79 13.70 -0.73
C ALA A 230 -0.62 14.95 0.16
N ASN A 231 -1.68 15.77 0.32
CA ASN A 231 -1.65 17.02 1.07
C ASN A 231 -0.61 18.04 0.55
N LEU A 232 -0.50 18.14 -0.78
CA LEU A 232 0.44 19.01 -1.51
C LEU A 232 -0.30 20.15 -2.24
N ASP A 233 -1.35 20.69 -1.64
CA ASP A 233 -2.16 21.78 -2.22
C ASP A 233 -1.35 23.06 -2.45
N GLU A 234 -0.32 23.32 -1.65
CA GLU A 234 0.60 24.45 -1.84
C GLU A 234 1.37 24.36 -3.17
N TYR A 235 1.68 23.16 -3.63
CA TYR A 235 2.30 22.97 -4.94
C TYR A 235 1.33 23.38 -6.05
N LEU A 236 0.07 22.98 -5.95
CA LEU A 236 -0.98 23.33 -6.91
C LEU A 236 -1.20 24.85 -7.01
N ALA A 237 -1.05 25.57 -5.88
CA ALA A 237 -1.22 27.01 -5.84
C ALA A 237 -0.07 27.78 -6.52
N ARG A 238 1.07 27.14 -6.76
CA ARG A 238 2.25 27.73 -7.46
C ARG A 238 2.22 27.50 -8.97
N GLU A 239 1.39 26.57 -9.47
CA GLU A 239 1.23 26.41 -10.93
C GLU A 239 0.63 27.69 -11.54
N ASP A 240 1.28 28.21 -12.58
CA ASP A 240 0.82 29.42 -13.26
C ASP A 240 -0.53 29.17 -13.97
N PRO A 241 -1.61 29.88 -13.59
CA PRO A 241 -2.95 29.66 -14.20
C PRO A 241 -2.99 30.11 -15.67
N THR A 242 -1.93 30.75 -16.20
CA THR A 242 -1.87 31.27 -17.56
C THR A 242 -1.36 30.26 -18.59
N GLU A 243 -0.73 29.16 -18.16
CA GLU A 243 -0.36 28.09 -19.08
C GLU A 243 -1.62 27.32 -19.54
N ARG A 244 -1.96 27.50 -20.81
CA ARG A 244 -2.96 26.68 -21.52
C ARG A 244 -2.40 25.29 -21.79
N VAL A 245 -2.32 24.45 -20.78
CA VAL A 245 -1.93 23.05 -20.93
C VAL A 245 -3.22 22.22 -20.94
N ASP A 246 -3.32 21.34 -21.93
CA ASP A 246 -4.48 20.45 -22.01
C ASP A 246 -4.59 19.56 -20.78
N GLU A 247 -5.77 19.48 -20.18
CA GLU A 247 -6.02 18.67 -18.98
C GLU A 247 -5.85 17.16 -19.23
N GLU A 248 -5.88 16.75 -20.48
CA GLU A 248 -5.66 15.35 -20.93
C GLU A 248 -4.18 14.98 -21.10
N ASP A 249 -3.26 15.95 -21.03
CA ASP A 249 -1.83 15.68 -21.16
C ASP A 249 -1.29 14.85 -19.99
N VAL A 250 -0.32 13.99 -20.31
CA VAL A 250 0.41 13.20 -19.30
C VAL A 250 1.23 14.15 -18.43
N PRO A 251 0.99 14.17 -17.10
CA PRO A 251 1.68 15.10 -16.23
C PRO A 251 3.18 14.81 -16.15
N CYS A 252 3.98 15.87 -15.97
CA CYS A 252 5.36 15.77 -15.54
C CYS A 252 5.41 15.77 -14.01
N VAL A 253 6.16 14.85 -13.42
CA VAL A 253 6.35 14.75 -11.96
C VAL A 253 7.66 15.43 -11.61
N PRO A 254 7.68 16.62 -10.99
CA PRO A 254 8.92 17.29 -10.64
C PRO A 254 9.73 16.49 -9.62
N LEU A 255 11.04 16.37 -9.82
CA LEU A 255 11.91 15.62 -8.92
C LEU A 255 11.96 16.21 -7.52
N GLU A 256 11.80 17.54 -7.40
CA GLU A 256 11.76 18.25 -6.12
C GLU A 256 10.65 17.74 -5.20
N LEU A 257 9.53 17.27 -5.78
CA LEU A 257 8.43 16.70 -5.02
C LEU A 257 8.80 15.36 -4.37
N LEU A 258 9.65 14.56 -5.02
CA LEU A 258 9.97 13.20 -4.55
C LEU A 258 10.94 13.17 -3.38
N ASN A 259 11.53 14.32 -3.02
CA ASN A 259 12.47 14.45 -1.91
C ASN A 259 13.61 13.41 -1.95
N ILE A 260 14.16 13.15 -3.14
CA ILE A 260 15.28 12.23 -3.33
C ILE A 260 16.53 12.92 -2.78
N ALA A 261 17.05 12.43 -1.65
CA ALA A 261 18.15 13.06 -0.94
C ALA A 261 19.53 12.59 -1.44
N ASP A 262 19.62 11.35 -1.91
CA ASP A 262 20.86 10.69 -2.26
C ASP A 262 20.67 9.60 -3.33
N SER A 263 21.78 9.04 -3.80
CA SER A 263 21.79 7.96 -4.78
C SER A 263 21.10 6.68 -4.28
N THR A 264 21.03 6.45 -2.97
CA THR A 264 20.35 5.28 -2.40
C THR A 264 18.84 5.42 -2.55
N SER A 265 18.31 6.59 -2.21
CA SER A 265 16.90 6.94 -2.41
C SER A 265 16.52 6.92 -3.89
N ALA A 266 17.40 7.43 -4.77
CA ALA A 266 17.21 7.38 -6.22
C ALA A 266 17.16 5.93 -6.74
N LEU A 267 18.03 5.04 -6.25
CA LEU A 267 18.04 3.62 -6.59
C LEU A 267 16.73 2.92 -6.19
N LEU A 268 16.20 3.22 -5.02
CA LEU A 268 14.91 2.69 -4.56
C LEU A 268 13.75 3.14 -5.45
N VAL A 269 13.73 4.43 -5.81
CA VAL A 269 12.72 4.99 -6.73
C VAL A 269 12.80 4.31 -8.10
N ILE A 270 14.00 4.21 -8.69
CA ILE A 270 14.21 3.54 -9.99
C ILE A 270 13.80 2.07 -9.91
N SER A 271 14.16 1.38 -8.84
CA SER A 271 13.79 -0.04 -8.65
C SER A 271 12.28 -0.21 -8.58
N PHE A 272 11.58 0.69 -7.87
CA PHE A 272 10.13 0.68 -7.79
C PHE A 272 9.46 1.01 -9.13
N ILE A 273 9.97 2.00 -9.87
CA ILE A 273 9.53 2.31 -11.24
C ILE A 273 9.67 1.06 -12.13
N GLY A 274 10.77 0.32 -12.00
CA GLY A 274 10.98 -0.94 -12.71
C GLY A 274 9.86 -1.96 -12.44
N VAL A 275 9.46 -2.12 -11.19
CA VAL A 275 8.31 -2.98 -10.80
C VAL A 275 7.02 -2.49 -11.44
N MET A 276 6.76 -1.18 -11.45
CA MET A 276 5.56 -0.61 -12.05
C MET A 276 5.51 -0.80 -13.57
N LEU A 277 6.64 -0.61 -14.26
CA LEU A 277 6.75 -0.86 -15.71
C LEU A 277 6.53 -2.34 -16.07
N GLU A 278 6.97 -3.26 -15.21
CA GLU A 278 6.72 -4.70 -15.40
C GLU A 278 5.22 -5.04 -15.24
N ILE A 279 4.55 -4.38 -14.30
CA ILE A 279 3.14 -4.64 -13.99
C ILE A 279 2.19 -4.02 -15.01
N SER A 280 2.49 -2.84 -15.55
CA SER A 280 1.60 -2.05 -16.42
C SER A 280 1.39 -2.60 -17.84
N GLN A 281 1.83 -3.77 -18.16
CA GLN A 281 1.54 -4.64 -19.32
C GLN A 281 1.05 -3.98 -20.63
N GLY A 282 1.40 -2.69 -20.89
CA GLY A 282 1.19 -2.09 -22.20
C GLY A 282 0.09 -1.05 -22.35
N GLU A 283 -0.51 -0.54 -21.30
CA GLU A 283 -1.29 0.70 -21.43
C GLU A 283 -0.30 1.87 -21.61
N ASN A 284 -0.24 2.45 -22.81
CA ASN A 284 0.79 3.42 -23.22
C ASN A 284 0.87 4.65 -22.30
N THR A 285 -0.28 5.15 -21.81
CA THR A 285 -0.33 6.33 -20.94
C THR A 285 0.19 6.07 -19.51
N GLU A 286 -0.07 4.88 -18.95
CA GLU A 286 0.44 4.51 -17.62
C GLU A 286 1.97 4.33 -17.65
N THR A 287 2.49 3.76 -18.73
CA THR A 287 3.95 3.55 -18.89
C THR A 287 4.69 4.84 -19.16
N GLU A 288 4.09 5.80 -19.88
CA GLU A 288 4.72 7.05 -20.24
C GLU A 288 5.15 7.88 -19.05
N ILE A 289 4.29 8.00 -18.00
CA ILE A 289 4.64 8.75 -16.79
C ILE A 289 5.85 8.15 -16.07
N TYR A 290 5.95 6.82 -16.01
CA TYR A 290 7.10 6.14 -15.42
C TYR A 290 8.37 6.24 -16.28
N PHE A 291 8.26 6.25 -17.61
CA PHE A 291 9.42 6.46 -18.47
C PHE A 291 9.97 7.88 -18.36
N ARG A 292 9.11 8.89 -18.30
CA ARG A 292 9.52 10.27 -18.06
C ARG A 292 10.24 10.39 -16.72
N LEU A 293 9.61 9.88 -15.66
CA LEU A 293 10.19 9.92 -14.32
C LEU A 293 11.52 9.14 -14.24
N LEU A 294 11.63 7.98 -14.88
CA LEU A 294 12.89 7.23 -14.98
C LEU A 294 13.97 8.05 -15.66
N SER A 295 13.64 8.73 -16.76
CA SER A 295 14.57 9.61 -17.48
C SER A 295 15.06 10.75 -16.59
N ASP A 296 14.14 11.44 -15.90
CA ASP A 296 14.46 12.59 -15.05
C ASP A 296 15.34 12.19 -13.85
N VAL A 297 15.00 11.10 -13.15
CA VAL A 297 15.83 10.57 -12.05
C VAL A 297 17.20 10.13 -12.54
N SER A 298 17.27 9.52 -13.74
CA SER A 298 18.53 9.05 -14.30
C SER A 298 19.45 10.18 -14.74
N LEU A 299 18.90 11.29 -15.20
CA LEU A 299 19.66 12.50 -15.54
C LEU A 299 20.20 13.20 -14.29
N ALA A 300 19.43 13.21 -13.20
CA ALA A 300 19.83 13.79 -11.92
C ALA A 300 20.88 12.93 -11.17
N TYR A 301 20.81 11.61 -11.30
CA TYR A 301 21.65 10.63 -10.61
C TYR A 301 22.26 9.60 -11.61
N PRO A 302 23.20 9.99 -12.47
CA PRO A 302 23.71 9.12 -13.53
C PRO A 302 24.45 7.86 -13.01
N GLU A 303 25.06 7.93 -11.83
CA GLU A 303 25.73 6.82 -11.18
C GLU A 303 24.76 5.67 -10.83
N VAL A 304 23.53 6.01 -10.50
CA VAL A 304 22.49 5.01 -10.13
C VAL A 304 22.07 4.18 -11.34
N LEU A 305 22.03 4.77 -12.51
CA LEU A 305 21.76 4.05 -13.76
C LEU A 305 22.78 2.93 -14.01
N THR A 306 24.04 3.20 -13.78
CA THR A 306 25.11 2.19 -13.95
C THR A 306 24.91 1.03 -12.97
N ILE A 307 24.64 1.32 -11.71
CA ILE A 307 24.38 0.31 -10.67
C ILE A 307 23.13 -0.50 -11.02
N TRP A 308 22.04 0.17 -11.38
CA TRP A 308 20.78 -0.48 -11.74
C TRP A 308 20.93 -1.36 -12.99
N PHE A 309 21.66 -0.88 -13.99
CA PHE A 309 21.97 -1.64 -15.21
C PHE A 309 22.77 -2.91 -14.90
N VAL A 310 23.79 -2.81 -14.04
CA VAL A 310 24.59 -3.95 -13.57
C VAL A 310 23.72 -4.94 -12.80
N LEU A 311 22.83 -4.47 -11.92
CA LEU A 311 21.91 -5.32 -11.17
C LEU A 311 20.90 -6.03 -12.09
N CYS A 312 20.37 -5.34 -13.11
CA CYS A 312 19.46 -5.94 -14.08
C CYS A 312 20.16 -6.97 -14.99
N PHE A 313 21.43 -6.74 -15.35
CA PHE A 313 22.20 -7.69 -16.18
C PHE A 313 22.70 -8.91 -15.40
N ASN A 314 23.05 -8.75 -14.13
CA ASN A 314 23.49 -9.85 -13.27
C ASN A 314 22.34 -10.69 -12.73
N SER A 315 21.15 -10.13 -12.60
CA SER A 315 19.94 -10.90 -12.33
C SER A 315 19.45 -11.47 -13.67
N LEU A 316 19.84 -12.70 -13.97
CA LEU A 316 19.35 -13.53 -15.10
C LEU A 316 17.80 -13.65 -15.17
N TRP A 317 17.07 -12.79 -14.46
CA TRP A 317 15.65 -12.90 -14.15
C TRP A 317 14.81 -11.66 -14.49
N VAL A 318 15.25 -10.76 -15.35
CA VAL A 318 14.36 -9.70 -15.86
C VAL A 318 14.04 -9.97 -17.32
N PRO A 319 12.96 -10.70 -17.64
CA PRO A 319 12.45 -10.80 -18.99
C PRO A 319 11.65 -9.55 -19.37
N CYS A 320 12.13 -8.35 -19.05
CA CYS A 320 11.46 -7.14 -19.50
C CYS A 320 12.24 -6.52 -20.66
N SER A 321 11.88 -6.94 -21.88
CA SER A 321 12.39 -6.31 -23.11
C SER A 321 12.19 -4.80 -23.09
N ARG A 322 11.10 -4.31 -22.50
CA ARG A 322 10.76 -2.90 -22.38
C ARG A 322 11.65 -2.10 -21.44
N LEU A 323 12.05 -2.68 -20.30
CA LEU A 323 13.04 -2.06 -19.41
C LEU A 323 14.40 -1.93 -20.09
N ARG A 324 14.77 -2.93 -20.91
CA ARG A 324 15.98 -2.87 -21.73
C ARG A 324 15.87 -1.79 -22.78
N ASP A 325 14.71 -1.67 -23.46
CA ASP A 325 14.47 -0.67 -24.48
C ASP A 325 14.42 0.75 -23.90
N ALA A 326 13.85 0.90 -22.70
CA ALA A 326 13.85 2.16 -21.95
C ALA A 326 15.27 2.57 -21.52
N ALA A 327 16.03 1.66 -20.93
CA ALA A 327 17.42 1.90 -20.55
C ALA A 327 18.28 2.25 -21.79
N MET A 328 18.07 1.56 -22.92
CA MET A 328 18.74 1.86 -24.18
C MET A 328 18.34 3.21 -24.77
N THR A 329 17.10 3.64 -24.57
CA THR A 329 16.64 4.97 -25.03
C THR A 329 17.23 6.07 -24.19
N VAL A 330 17.29 5.89 -22.87
CA VAL A 330 17.96 6.83 -21.95
C VAL A 330 19.46 6.90 -22.26
N CYS A 331 20.14 5.76 -22.45
CA CYS A 331 21.57 5.74 -22.82
C CYS A 331 21.88 6.34 -24.20
N LYS A 332 20.92 6.47 -25.11
CA LYS A 332 21.11 7.14 -26.39
C LYS A 332 20.95 8.67 -26.31
N ASN A 333 20.30 9.16 -25.27
CA ASN A 333 20.01 10.57 -25.06
C ASN A 333 20.99 11.25 -24.06
N VAL A 334 21.89 10.47 -23.43
CA VAL A 334 23.03 10.90 -22.65
C VAL A 334 24.30 10.79 -23.48
#